data_afa64d6ebe49072aadffe8954ca89c84
#
_entry.id   afa64d6ebe49072aadffe8954ca89c84
#
_cell.length_a   1.000
_cell.length_b   1.000
_cell.length_c   1.000
_cell.angle_alpha   90.00
_cell.angle_beta   90.00
_cell.angle_gamma   90.00
#
_symmetry.space_group_name_H-M   'P 1'
#
loop_
_entity.id
_entity.type
_entity.pdbx_description
1 polymer ?
#
loop_
_entity_poly.entity_id
_entity_poly.type
_entity_poly.pdbx_seq_one_letter_code
_entity_poly.pdbx_strand_id
1 'polypeptide(L)'
;MIHGNGGSIRAFSHNIPYFATKYHVIAADSRAQGKSKDPGPTLTFETMADDEAALLDTLHIKAAYVLGWSDGGIVAIELAMRHPDKVIKLAATGANVQPDASAFRPGLWDGWKKQYDADKNKIWKTDEERNRWKLFMLDWNQPNIPFDALHAIACPCLIICGDHDLISIEHTVKIFQNIPNAELWVVPSSGHATLIQHADEFNKTVDEFFSSPTSRRASKP
;
A
#
# COMPACT_ATOMS: atom_id res chain seq x y z
N MET A 1 -9.85 2.64 -1.68
CA MET A 1 -9.20 1.40 -1.20
C MET A 1 -8.33 0.85 -2.31
N ILE A 2 -7.03 0.59 -2.05
CA ILE A 2 -6.01 0.21 -3.03
C ILE A 2 -5.43 -1.15 -2.61
N HIS A 3 -5.57 -2.18 -3.47
CA HIS A 3 -5.19 -3.57 -3.16
C HIS A 3 -3.70 -3.85 -3.41
N GLY A 4 -3.20 -4.99 -2.89
CA GLY A 4 -1.82 -5.44 -3.05
C GLY A 4 -1.52 -6.08 -4.39
N ASN A 5 -0.22 -6.41 -4.62
CA ASN A 5 0.30 -6.99 -5.85
C ASN A 5 -0.47 -8.22 -6.32
N GLY A 6 -0.76 -8.29 -7.62
CA GLY A 6 -1.50 -9.40 -8.25
C GLY A 6 -2.95 -9.57 -7.79
N GLY A 7 -3.44 -8.63 -6.96
CA GLY A 7 -4.77 -8.67 -6.37
C GLY A 7 -5.87 -8.07 -7.24
N SER A 8 -6.95 -7.69 -6.56
CA SER A 8 -8.09 -6.97 -7.12
C SER A 8 -8.92 -6.38 -5.98
N ILE A 9 -9.97 -5.63 -6.31
CA ILE A 9 -10.94 -5.13 -5.33
C ILE A 9 -11.50 -6.22 -4.40
N ARG A 10 -11.43 -7.50 -4.79
CA ARG A 10 -11.87 -8.63 -3.95
C ARG A 10 -11.07 -8.78 -2.66
N ALA A 11 -9.86 -8.24 -2.58
CA ALA A 11 -9.06 -8.20 -1.37
C ALA A 11 -9.80 -7.54 -0.20
N PHE A 12 -10.70 -6.61 -0.52
CA PHE A 12 -11.48 -5.86 0.47
C PHE A 12 -12.89 -6.41 0.72
N SER A 13 -13.16 -7.68 0.38
CA SER A 13 -14.48 -8.29 0.55
C SER A 13 -15.01 -8.26 1.99
N HIS A 14 -14.14 -8.23 3.00
CA HIS A 14 -14.48 -8.10 4.42
C HIS A 14 -14.52 -6.65 4.92
N ASN A 15 -14.01 -5.71 4.14
CA ASN A 15 -13.87 -4.31 4.54
C ASN A 15 -14.92 -3.41 3.87
N ILE A 16 -15.16 -3.61 2.56
CA ILE A 16 -16.13 -2.81 1.80
C ILE A 16 -17.51 -2.79 2.46
N PRO A 17 -18.12 -3.92 2.87
CA PRO A 17 -19.43 -3.92 3.50
C PRO A 17 -19.49 -3.09 4.79
N TYR A 18 -18.43 -3.12 5.58
CA TYR A 18 -18.34 -2.33 6.81
C TYR A 18 -18.27 -0.82 6.50
N PHE A 19 -17.31 -0.42 5.66
CA PHE A 19 -17.10 1.00 5.36
C PHE A 19 -18.24 1.61 4.54
N ALA A 20 -18.89 0.85 3.66
CA ALA A 20 -20.02 1.32 2.86
C ALA A 20 -21.27 1.72 3.69
N THR A 21 -21.32 1.34 4.98
CA THR A 21 -22.38 1.83 5.89
C THR A 21 -22.23 3.30 6.28
N LYS A 22 -21.02 3.88 6.11
CA LYS A 22 -20.67 5.23 6.57
C LYS A 22 -20.03 6.10 5.50
N TYR A 23 -19.41 5.49 4.49
CA TYR A 23 -18.61 6.17 3.47
C TYR A 23 -19.09 5.81 2.06
N HIS A 24 -18.90 6.73 1.13
CA HIS A 24 -18.89 6.38 -0.30
C HIS A 24 -17.56 5.67 -0.59
N VAL A 25 -17.59 4.35 -0.70
CA VAL A 25 -16.39 3.53 -0.91
C VAL A 25 -16.06 3.46 -2.40
N ILE A 26 -14.81 3.81 -2.73
CA ILE A 26 -14.23 3.65 -4.06
C ILE A 26 -13.14 2.59 -3.96
N ALA A 27 -13.20 1.58 -4.81
CA ALA A 27 -12.16 0.57 -4.96
C ALA A 27 -11.98 0.29 -6.45
N ALA A 28 -10.76 0.42 -6.94
CA ALA A 28 -10.40 0.11 -8.32
C ALA A 28 -9.43 -1.06 -8.36
N ASP A 29 -9.47 -1.83 -9.45
CA ASP A 29 -8.38 -2.73 -9.76
C ASP A 29 -7.21 -1.88 -10.30
N SER A 30 -6.05 -1.96 -9.65
CA SER A 30 -4.85 -1.23 -10.06
C SER A 30 -4.41 -1.64 -11.47
N ARG A 31 -3.71 -0.74 -12.18
CA ARG A 31 -3.24 -1.03 -13.56
C ARG A 31 -2.52 -2.38 -13.65
N ALA A 32 -2.73 -3.11 -14.74
CA ALA A 32 -2.21 -4.46 -15.01
C ALA A 32 -2.75 -5.56 -14.06
N GLN A 33 -3.76 -5.27 -13.24
CA GLN A 33 -4.26 -6.20 -12.21
C GLN A 33 -5.79 -6.30 -12.26
N GLY A 34 -6.34 -7.41 -11.75
CA GLY A 34 -7.78 -7.63 -11.77
C GLY A 34 -8.37 -7.53 -13.19
N LYS A 35 -9.29 -6.60 -13.39
CA LYS A 35 -9.91 -6.30 -14.69
C LYS A 35 -9.21 -5.17 -15.44
N SER A 36 -8.35 -4.41 -14.77
CA SER A 36 -7.64 -3.28 -15.36
C SER A 36 -6.47 -3.77 -16.23
N LYS A 37 -6.48 -3.43 -17.50
CA LYS A 37 -5.42 -3.79 -18.45
C LYS A 37 -4.36 -2.71 -18.50
N ASP A 38 -3.13 -3.12 -18.75
CA ASP A 38 -2.02 -2.22 -19.06
C ASP A 38 -1.08 -2.88 -20.07
N PRO A 39 -1.03 -2.39 -21.32
CA PRO A 39 -0.17 -2.94 -22.36
C PRO A 39 1.29 -2.48 -22.22
N GLY A 40 1.60 -1.55 -21.33
CA GLY A 40 2.95 -1.04 -21.12
C GLY A 40 3.92 -2.11 -20.64
N PRO A 41 5.22 -1.97 -20.94
CA PRO A 41 6.22 -2.97 -20.59
C PRO A 41 6.62 -2.93 -19.10
N THR A 42 6.40 -1.82 -18.43
CA THR A 42 6.84 -1.57 -17.04
C THR A 42 5.74 -0.94 -16.22
N LEU A 43 5.82 -1.13 -14.90
CA LEU A 43 4.99 -0.46 -13.90
C LEU A 43 5.86 0.36 -12.97
N THR A 44 5.29 1.43 -12.42
CA THR A 44 5.88 2.17 -11.30
C THR A 44 4.81 2.54 -10.28
N PHE A 45 5.17 2.61 -9.01
CA PHE A 45 4.25 3.03 -7.96
C PHE A 45 3.83 4.49 -8.11
N GLU A 46 4.72 5.34 -8.63
CA GLU A 46 4.43 6.73 -8.94
C GLU A 46 3.31 6.85 -9.98
N THR A 47 3.39 6.08 -11.07
CA THR A 47 2.34 6.08 -12.11
C THR A 47 1.02 5.54 -11.56
N MET A 48 1.07 4.51 -10.69
CA MET A 48 -0.13 3.98 -10.05
C MET A 48 -0.77 5.00 -9.09
N ALA A 49 0.03 5.80 -8.39
CA ALA A 49 -0.45 6.90 -7.56
C ALA A 49 -1.10 8.02 -8.40
N ASP A 50 -0.50 8.34 -9.56
CA ASP A 50 -1.08 9.30 -10.51
C ASP A 50 -2.43 8.80 -11.07
N ASP A 51 -2.59 7.49 -11.29
CA ASP A 51 -3.88 6.88 -11.67
C ASP A 51 -4.96 7.08 -10.61
N GLU A 52 -4.62 6.89 -9.32
CA GLU A 52 -5.58 7.10 -8.23
C GLU A 52 -5.98 8.58 -8.11
N ALA A 53 -5.04 9.50 -8.30
CA ALA A 53 -5.35 10.93 -8.34
C ALA A 53 -6.29 11.26 -9.53
N ALA A 54 -6.01 10.73 -10.72
CA ALA A 54 -6.82 10.90 -11.91
C ALA A 54 -8.22 10.27 -11.76
N LEU A 55 -8.32 9.12 -11.06
CA LEU A 55 -9.60 8.49 -10.74
C LEU A 55 -10.46 9.42 -9.88
N LEU A 56 -9.90 10.01 -8.83
CA LEU A 56 -10.61 10.97 -7.97
C LEU A 56 -11.08 12.19 -8.78
N ASP A 57 -10.24 12.73 -9.66
CA ASP A 57 -10.60 13.85 -10.54
C ASP A 57 -11.72 13.48 -11.49
N THR A 58 -11.66 12.30 -12.12
CA THR A 58 -12.70 11.79 -13.03
C THR A 58 -14.05 11.62 -12.32
N LEU A 59 -14.02 11.23 -11.04
CA LEU A 59 -15.21 11.09 -10.20
C LEU A 59 -15.64 12.41 -9.55
N HIS A 60 -14.95 13.53 -9.83
CA HIS A 60 -15.19 14.85 -9.23
C HIS A 60 -15.08 14.83 -7.69
N ILE A 61 -14.18 14.01 -7.15
CA ILE A 61 -13.91 13.92 -5.72
C ILE A 61 -12.63 14.69 -5.43
N LYS A 62 -12.76 15.74 -4.62
CA LYS A 62 -11.65 16.62 -4.30
C LYS A 62 -10.56 15.90 -3.51
N ALA A 63 -10.92 15.17 -2.47
CA ALA A 63 -10.01 14.42 -1.61
C ALA A 63 -10.74 13.27 -0.91
N ALA A 64 -9.99 12.26 -0.49
CA ALA A 64 -10.52 11.05 0.14
C ALA A 64 -9.69 10.61 1.35
N TYR A 65 -10.30 9.79 2.21
CA TYR A 65 -9.57 8.89 3.10
C TYR A 65 -9.02 7.73 2.26
N VAL A 66 -7.76 7.40 2.42
CA VAL A 66 -7.09 6.37 1.60
C VAL A 66 -6.69 5.20 2.48
N LEU A 67 -7.12 4.00 2.10
CA LEU A 67 -6.70 2.73 2.70
C LEU A 67 -5.97 1.91 1.65
N GLY A 68 -4.70 1.59 1.90
CA GLY A 68 -3.87 0.77 1.03
C GLY A 68 -3.29 -0.46 1.74
N TRP A 69 -3.25 -1.59 1.03
CA TRP A 69 -2.66 -2.84 1.50
C TRP A 69 -1.52 -3.27 0.60
N SER A 70 -0.33 -3.60 1.20
CA SER A 70 0.85 -4.07 0.47
C SER A 70 1.27 -3.03 -0.58
N ASP A 71 1.35 -3.38 -1.87
CA ASP A 71 1.56 -2.42 -2.97
C ASP A 71 0.57 -1.25 -2.91
N GLY A 72 -0.69 -1.53 -2.58
CA GLY A 72 -1.68 -0.47 -2.39
C GLY A 72 -1.33 0.49 -1.26
N GLY A 73 -0.62 0.02 -0.23
CA GLY A 73 -0.06 0.86 0.82
C GLY A 73 1.10 1.73 0.32
N ILE A 74 1.94 1.19 -0.57
CA ILE A 74 3.01 1.94 -1.24
C ILE A 74 2.41 3.02 -2.15
N VAL A 75 1.43 2.64 -2.99
CA VAL A 75 0.70 3.58 -3.86
C VAL A 75 0.05 4.69 -3.04
N ALA A 76 -0.52 4.36 -1.87
CA ALA A 76 -1.15 5.35 -1.00
C ALA A 76 -0.12 6.32 -0.39
N ILE A 77 1.08 5.85 -0.04
CA ILE A 77 2.20 6.68 0.41
C ILE A 77 2.65 7.61 -0.72
N GLU A 78 2.87 7.08 -1.93
CA GLU A 78 3.21 7.89 -3.11
C GLU A 78 2.12 8.93 -3.43
N LEU A 79 0.85 8.55 -3.35
CA LEU A 79 -0.28 9.47 -3.56
C LEU A 79 -0.23 10.63 -2.54
N ALA A 80 0.03 10.34 -1.26
CA ALA A 80 0.11 11.36 -0.23
C ALA A 80 1.32 12.29 -0.41
N MET A 81 2.43 11.83 -1.00
CA MET A 81 3.62 12.63 -1.30
C MET A 81 3.42 13.49 -2.55
N ARG A 82 2.86 12.91 -3.61
CA ARG A 82 2.77 13.54 -4.95
C ARG A 82 1.52 14.39 -5.12
N HIS A 83 0.41 13.99 -4.48
CA HIS A 83 -0.90 14.63 -4.57
C HIS A 83 -1.48 14.90 -3.16
N PRO A 84 -0.79 15.70 -2.31
CA PRO A 84 -1.18 15.88 -0.91
C PRO A 84 -2.59 16.48 -0.74
N ASP A 85 -3.08 17.20 -1.73
CA ASP A 85 -4.44 17.76 -1.77
C ASP A 85 -5.54 16.70 -2.00
N LYS A 86 -5.17 15.49 -2.44
CA LYS A 86 -6.10 14.36 -2.65
C LYS A 86 -6.29 13.48 -1.43
N VAL A 87 -5.44 13.60 -0.41
CA VAL A 87 -5.45 12.67 0.74
C VAL A 87 -5.82 13.41 2.03
N ILE A 88 -6.99 13.09 2.57
CA ILE A 88 -7.44 13.63 3.88
C ILE A 88 -6.72 12.95 5.02
N LYS A 89 -6.68 11.62 5.02
CA LYS A 89 -5.93 10.74 5.92
C LYS A 89 -5.55 9.46 5.19
N LEU A 90 -4.47 8.86 5.60
CA LEU A 90 -3.89 7.65 5.03
C LEU A 90 -3.84 6.52 6.07
N ALA A 91 -4.35 5.34 5.74
CA ALA A 91 -4.06 4.09 6.45
C ALA A 91 -3.31 3.15 5.48
N ALA A 92 -2.07 2.77 5.82
CA ALA A 92 -1.25 1.87 5.01
C ALA A 92 -0.86 0.64 5.83
N THR A 93 -1.21 -0.56 5.35
CA THR A 93 -0.90 -1.82 6.01
C THR A 93 0.02 -2.68 5.14
N GLY A 94 1.11 -3.18 5.74
CA GLY A 94 2.08 -4.05 5.08
C GLY A 94 2.84 -3.40 3.93
N ALA A 95 3.08 -2.09 3.97
CA ALA A 95 3.84 -1.36 2.96
C ALA A 95 5.34 -1.34 3.27
N ASN A 96 6.16 -1.39 2.22
CA ASN A 96 7.59 -1.10 2.30
C ASN A 96 7.92 0.17 1.48
N VAL A 97 9.11 0.73 1.72
CA VAL A 97 9.61 1.91 0.98
C VAL A 97 10.98 1.65 0.33
N GLN A 98 11.57 0.46 0.58
CA GLN A 98 12.83 0.02 -0.01
C GLN A 98 12.66 -1.40 -0.58
N PRO A 99 13.19 -1.73 -1.79
CA PRO A 99 13.12 -3.04 -2.40
C PRO A 99 14.39 -3.84 -2.09
N ASP A 100 14.68 -4.11 -0.84
CA ASP A 100 15.87 -4.84 -0.42
C ASP A 100 15.64 -5.65 0.88
N ALA A 101 16.64 -6.46 1.25
CA ALA A 101 16.54 -7.35 2.41
C ALA A 101 16.23 -6.65 3.74
N SER A 102 16.47 -5.34 3.86
CA SER A 102 16.19 -4.59 5.10
C SER A 102 14.71 -4.33 5.33
N ALA A 103 13.91 -4.38 4.25
CA ALA A 103 12.47 -4.16 4.33
C ALA A 103 11.70 -5.42 4.73
N PHE A 104 12.25 -6.61 4.51
CA PHE A 104 11.54 -7.87 4.61
C PHE A 104 12.03 -8.73 5.77
N ARG A 105 11.20 -9.67 6.19
CA ARG A 105 11.62 -10.70 7.15
C ARG A 105 12.79 -11.52 6.59
N PRO A 106 13.67 -12.05 7.45
CA PRO A 106 14.84 -12.81 7.01
C PRO A 106 14.51 -13.92 6.02
N GLY A 107 15.32 -14.02 4.96
CA GLY A 107 15.24 -15.07 3.94
C GLY A 107 14.22 -14.84 2.82
N LEU A 108 13.28 -13.90 2.97
CA LEU A 108 12.29 -13.63 1.92
C LEU A 108 12.95 -13.03 0.67
N TRP A 109 13.77 -12.01 0.86
CA TRP A 109 14.49 -11.36 -0.23
C TRP A 109 15.43 -12.31 -0.97
N ASP A 110 16.08 -13.22 -0.26
CA ASP A 110 16.93 -14.24 -0.87
C ASP A 110 16.14 -15.20 -1.77
N GLY A 111 14.88 -15.50 -1.39
CA GLY A 111 13.96 -16.27 -2.22
C GLY A 111 13.61 -15.54 -3.51
N TRP A 112 13.28 -14.25 -3.43
CA TRP A 112 13.00 -13.41 -4.61
C TRP A 112 14.23 -13.24 -5.49
N LYS A 113 15.41 -13.09 -4.90
CA LYS A 113 16.67 -13.04 -5.66
C LYS A 113 16.92 -14.33 -6.45
N LYS A 114 16.69 -15.49 -5.87
CA LYS A 114 16.78 -16.78 -6.57
C LYS A 114 15.78 -16.86 -7.74
N GLN A 115 14.55 -16.40 -7.53
CA GLN A 115 13.55 -16.36 -8.58
C GLN A 115 13.96 -15.39 -9.71
N TYR A 116 14.41 -14.18 -9.37
CA TYR A 116 14.91 -13.22 -10.34
C TYR A 116 16.05 -13.82 -11.18
N ASP A 117 17.06 -14.41 -10.55
CA ASP A 117 18.21 -15.01 -11.24
C ASP A 117 17.80 -16.16 -12.17
N ALA A 118 16.79 -16.95 -11.80
CA ALA A 118 16.25 -18.03 -12.62
C ALA A 118 15.44 -17.53 -13.84
N ASP A 119 14.76 -16.39 -13.69
CA ASP A 119 13.74 -15.97 -14.64
C ASP A 119 14.13 -14.74 -15.49
N LYS A 120 15.16 -13.96 -15.09
CA LYS A 120 15.54 -12.68 -15.75
C LYS A 120 15.86 -12.77 -17.26
N ASN A 121 16.27 -13.95 -17.74
CA ASN A 121 16.56 -14.19 -19.16
C ASN A 121 15.50 -15.03 -19.87
N LYS A 122 14.39 -15.31 -19.20
CA LYS A 122 13.32 -16.15 -19.76
C LYS A 122 12.48 -15.37 -20.78
N ILE A 123 12.17 -16.02 -21.89
CA ILE A 123 11.25 -15.48 -22.89
C ILE A 123 9.83 -15.87 -22.49
N TRP A 124 9.04 -14.89 -22.09
CA TRP A 124 7.65 -15.06 -21.70
C TRP A 124 6.75 -15.11 -22.95
N LYS A 125 6.00 -16.20 -23.12
CA LYS A 125 5.27 -16.48 -24.37
C LYS A 125 3.89 -15.83 -24.40
N THR A 126 3.20 -15.80 -23.26
CA THR A 126 1.83 -15.28 -23.17
C THR A 126 1.80 -13.90 -22.51
N ASP A 127 0.72 -13.13 -22.76
CA ASP A 127 0.50 -11.84 -22.09
C ASP A 127 0.36 -12.01 -20.58
N GLU A 128 -0.23 -13.10 -20.12
CA GLU A 128 -0.39 -13.40 -18.71
C GLU A 128 0.96 -13.68 -18.03
N GLU A 129 1.85 -14.43 -18.67
CA GLU A 129 3.22 -14.65 -18.19
C GLU A 129 4.00 -13.34 -18.14
N ARG A 130 3.94 -12.54 -19.20
CA ARG A 130 4.57 -11.21 -19.24
C ARG A 130 4.04 -10.30 -18.15
N ASN A 131 2.74 -10.31 -17.92
CA ASN A 131 2.12 -9.50 -16.89
C ASN A 131 2.54 -9.94 -15.48
N ARG A 132 2.58 -11.25 -15.19
CA ARG A 132 3.09 -11.76 -13.91
C ARG A 132 4.55 -11.37 -13.66
N TRP A 133 5.37 -11.45 -14.69
CA TRP A 133 6.77 -11.00 -14.61
C TRP A 133 6.87 -9.49 -14.38
N LYS A 134 6.05 -8.71 -15.06
CA LYS A 134 5.97 -7.25 -14.86
C LYS A 134 5.61 -6.89 -13.43
N LEU A 135 4.64 -7.58 -12.82
CA LEU A 135 4.26 -7.39 -11.42
C LEU A 135 5.38 -7.80 -10.46
N PHE A 136 6.06 -8.93 -10.73
CA PHE A 136 7.23 -9.32 -9.96
C PHE A 136 8.35 -8.27 -10.06
N MET A 137 8.60 -7.72 -11.25
CA MET A 137 9.62 -6.69 -11.47
C MET A 137 9.28 -5.34 -10.84
N LEU A 138 8.00 -5.06 -10.60
CA LEU A 138 7.58 -3.91 -9.82
C LEU A 138 8.15 -4.01 -8.39
N ASP A 139 7.88 -5.10 -7.69
CA ASP A 139 8.35 -5.31 -6.31
C ASP A 139 9.88 -5.53 -6.23
N TRP A 140 10.47 -6.09 -7.29
CA TRP A 140 11.91 -6.30 -7.35
C TRP A 140 12.71 -5.01 -7.47
N ASN A 141 12.21 -4.05 -8.25
CA ASN A 141 12.91 -2.80 -8.55
C ASN A 141 12.47 -1.62 -7.68
N GLN A 142 11.33 -1.73 -7.03
CA GLN A 142 10.65 -0.62 -6.36
C GLN A 142 9.96 -1.10 -5.06
N PRO A 143 9.52 -0.15 -4.21
CA PRO A 143 9.72 1.30 -4.29
C PRO A 143 11.16 1.69 -3.92
N ASN A 144 11.59 2.87 -4.34
CA ASN A 144 12.87 3.46 -3.94
C ASN A 144 12.62 4.81 -3.26
N ILE A 145 11.81 4.83 -2.21
CA ILE A 145 11.45 6.04 -1.47
C ILE A 145 12.45 6.23 -0.33
N PRO A 146 13.28 7.27 -0.36
CA PRO A 146 14.15 7.59 0.78
C PRO A 146 13.31 7.88 2.03
N PHE A 147 13.75 7.42 3.21
CA PHE A 147 12.99 7.64 4.44
C PHE A 147 12.77 9.13 4.75
N ASP A 148 13.73 9.99 4.45
CA ASP A 148 13.62 11.44 4.63
C ASP A 148 12.59 12.08 3.69
N ALA A 149 12.33 11.50 2.52
CA ALA A 149 11.27 11.97 1.63
C ALA A 149 9.87 11.83 2.24
N LEU A 150 9.68 10.90 3.18
CA LEU A 150 8.40 10.70 3.90
C LEU A 150 8.02 11.92 4.78
N HIS A 151 8.97 12.80 5.10
CA HIS A 151 8.69 14.06 5.80
C HIS A 151 7.76 14.99 5.01
N ALA A 152 7.64 14.80 3.70
CA ALA A 152 6.72 15.57 2.85
C ALA A 152 5.24 15.22 3.07
N ILE A 153 4.94 14.09 3.72
CA ILE A 153 3.56 13.66 3.96
C ILE A 153 2.95 14.51 5.07
N ALA A 154 2.00 15.36 4.69
CA ALA A 154 1.37 16.31 5.61
C ALA A 154 0.11 15.78 6.30
N CYS A 155 -0.61 14.86 5.65
CA CYS A 155 -1.84 14.29 6.19
C CYS A 155 -1.56 13.35 7.38
N PRO A 156 -2.54 13.16 8.29
CA PRO A 156 -2.44 12.13 9.32
C PRO A 156 -2.36 10.74 8.70
N CYS A 157 -1.47 9.89 9.22
CA CYS A 157 -1.23 8.54 8.73
C CYS A 157 -1.38 7.51 9.85
N LEU A 158 -1.99 6.36 9.53
CA LEU A 158 -1.96 5.15 10.36
C LEU A 158 -1.13 4.10 9.63
N ILE A 159 0.04 3.78 10.17
CA ILE A 159 0.96 2.79 9.62
C ILE A 159 0.75 1.48 10.36
N ILE A 160 0.44 0.41 9.61
CA ILE A 160 -0.04 -0.85 10.16
C ILE A 160 0.83 -2.00 9.65
N CYS A 161 1.14 -2.97 10.51
CA CYS A 161 1.65 -4.28 10.12
C CYS A 161 1.17 -5.36 11.08
N GLY A 162 1.22 -6.63 10.64
CA GLY A 162 1.15 -7.76 11.57
C GLY A 162 2.49 -7.99 12.26
N ASP A 163 2.49 -8.62 13.44
CA ASP A 163 3.72 -9.00 14.14
C ASP A 163 4.48 -10.16 13.45
N HIS A 164 3.81 -10.84 12.49
CA HIS A 164 4.36 -11.89 11.63
C HIS A 164 4.26 -11.52 10.13
N ASP A 165 4.31 -10.24 9.81
CA ASP A 165 4.20 -9.72 8.43
C ASP A 165 5.39 -10.16 7.55
N LEU A 166 5.24 -10.02 6.23
CA LEU A 166 6.33 -10.13 5.25
C LEU A 166 7.30 -8.96 5.40
N ILE A 167 6.76 -7.77 5.66
CA ILE A 167 7.52 -6.56 5.93
C ILE A 167 8.01 -6.61 7.38
N SER A 168 9.28 -6.36 7.61
CA SER A 168 9.83 -6.36 8.97
C SER A 168 9.21 -5.25 9.82
N ILE A 169 9.00 -5.53 11.10
CA ILE A 169 8.48 -4.53 12.04
C ILE A 169 9.42 -3.33 12.09
N GLU A 170 10.73 -3.57 12.05
CA GLU A 170 11.76 -2.53 12.06
C GLU A 170 11.60 -1.56 10.88
N HIS A 171 11.28 -2.10 9.69
CA HIS A 171 11.06 -1.27 8.50
C HIS A 171 9.77 -0.44 8.65
N THR A 172 8.68 -1.06 9.12
CA THR A 172 7.41 -0.39 9.40
C THR A 172 7.58 0.72 10.46
N VAL A 173 8.38 0.48 11.52
CA VAL A 173 8.72 1.48 12.53
C VAL A 173 9.49 2.65 11.92
N LYS A 174 10.45 2.40 11.01
CA LYS A 174 11.16 3.47 10.30
C LYS A 174 10.23 4.32 9.44
N ILE A 175 9.27 3.70 8.72
CA ILE A 175 8.25 4.45 7.98
C ILE A 175 7.48 5.37 8.93
N PHE A 176 6.95 4.81 10.01
CA PHE A 176 6.23 5.56 11.05
C PHE A 176 7.05 6.73 11.60
N GLN A 177 8.33 6.50 11.92
CA GLN A 177 9.21 7.52 12.51
C GLN A 177 9.47 8.71 11.57
N ASN A 178 9.47 8.47 10.26
CA ASN A 178 9.76 9.47 9.24
C ASN A 178 8.52 10.19 8.67
N ILE A 179 7.30 9.79 9.06
CA ILE A 179 6.09 10.54 8.71
C ILE A 179 5.70 11.43 9.89
N PRO A 180 5.62 12.79 9.72
CA PRO A 180 5.44 13.72 10.84
C PRO A 180 4.18 13.47 11.68
N ASN A 181 3.06 13.13 11.03
CA ASN A 181 1.76 12.94 11.67
C ASN A 181 1.31 11.47 11.61
N ALA A 182 2.19 10.53 11.92
CA ALA A 182 1.85 9.11 11.91
C ALA A 182 1.53 8.55 13.29
N GLU A 183 0.61 7.59 13.29
CA GLU A 183 0.34 6.63 14.35
C GLU A 183 0.81 5.24 13.88
N LEU A 184 1.22 4.38 14.81
CA LEU A 184 1.68 3.02 14.52
C LEU A 184 0.76 2.00 15.19
N TRP A 185 0.34 0.99 14.42
CA TRP A 185 -0.40 -0.15 14.96
C TRP A 185 0.23 -1.46 14.49
N VAL A 186 0.79 -2.21 15.43
CA VAL A 186 1.28 -3.57 15.19
C VAL A 186 0.20 -4.54 15.67
N VAL A 187 -0.34 -5.35 14.75
CA VAL A 187 -1.46 -6.26 15.03
C VAL A 187 -0.92 -7.59 15.54
N PRO A 188 -1.24 -7.98 16.79
CA PRO A 188 -0.75 -9.23 17.37
C PRO A 188 -1.30 -10.45 16.62
N SER A 189 -0.48 -11.50 16.51
CA SER A 189 -0.84 -12.78 15.87
C SER A 189 -1.35 -12.62 14.43
N SER A 190 -0.84 -11.63 13.73
CA SER A 190 -1.23 -11.29 12.36
C SER A 190 -0.06 -11.38 11.38
N GLY A 191 -0.32 -11.94 10.22
CA GLY A 191 0.59 -11.92 9.07
C GLY A 191 0.37 -10.69 8.19
N HIS A 192 0.70 -10.82 6.90
CA HIS A 192 0.63 -9.74 5.92
C HIS A 192 -0.79 -9.27 5.58
N ALA A 193 -1.79 -10.13 5.75
CA ALA A 193 -3.18 -9.83 5.41
C ALA A 193 -4.01 -9.43 6.65
N THR A 194 -3.55 -8.45 7.42
CA THR A 194 -4.21 -7.94 8.65
C THR A 194 -5.69 -7.62 8.44
N LEU A 195 -6.00 -6.95 7.32
CA LEU A 195 -7.36 -6.54 6.93
C LEU A 195 -8.32 -7.71 6.64
N ILE A 196 -7.79 -8.93 6.46
CA ILE A 196 -8.55 -10.17 6.24
C ILE A 196 -8.56 -11.01 7.51
N GLN A 197 -7.38 -11.22 8.11
CA GLN A 197 -7.21 -12.10 9.28
C GLN A 197 -7.89 -11.54 10.53
N HIS A 198 -7.89 -10.22 10.68
CA HIS A 198 -8.46 -9.47 11.81
C HIS A 198 -9.48 -8.43 11.34
N ALA A 199 -10.34 -8.78 10.37
CA ALA A 199 -11.19 -7.84 9.64
C ALA A 199 -12.03 -6.92 10.55
N ASP A 200 -12.66 -7.47 11.59
CA ASP A 200 -13.53 -6.70 12.49
C ASP A 200 -12.76 -5.63 13.27
N GLU A 201 -11.64 -6.03 13.88
CA GLU A 201 -10.76 -5.13 14.64
C GLU A 201 -10.10 -4.10 13.70
N PHE A 202 -9.63 -4.57 12.54
CA PHE A 202 -9.02 -3.75 11.52
C PHE A 202 -9.98 -2.65 11.04
N ASN A 203 -11.21 -3.03 10.66
CA ASN A 203 -12.21 -2.10 10.20
C ASN A 203 -12.55 -1.04 11.26
N LYS A 204 -12.75 -1.48 12.51
CA LYS A 204 -13.05 -0.59 13.63
C LYS A 204 -11.90 0.40 13.87
N THR A 205 -10.67 -0.06 13.96
CA THR A 205 -9.49 0.78 14.24
C THR A 205 -9.27 1.80 13.13
N VAL A 206 -9.36 1.40 11.87
CA VAL A 206 -9.21 2.30 10.72
C VAL A 206 -10.37 3.32 10.67
N ASP A 207 -11.60 2.91 10.97
CA ASP A 207 -12.75 3.82 11.01
C ASP A 207 -12.62 4.85 12.15
N GLU A 208 -12.19 4.42 13.34
CA GLU A 208 -11.89 5.32 14.46
C GLU A 208 -10.79 6.32 14.10
N PHE A 209 -9.75 5.88 13.41
CA PHE A 209 -8.70 6.76 12.91
C PHE A 209 -9.26 7.76 11.89
N PHE A 210 -10.03 7.34 10.89
CA PHE A 210 -10.57 8.22 9.86
C PHE A 210 -11.56 9.24 10.44
N SER A 211 -12.41 8.84 11.39
CA SER A 211 -13.42 9.70 12.01
C SER A 211 -12.87 10.62 13.12
N SER A 212 -11.65 10.36 13.62
CA SER A 212 -11.04 11.18 14.67
C SER A 212 -10.78 12.62 14.17
N PRO A 213 -10.82 13.63 15.05
CA PRO A 213 -10.40 15.00 14.69
C PRO A 213 -8.94 15.02 14.19
N THR A 214 -8.65 15.86 13.19
CA THR A 214 -7.31 16.03 12.58
C THR A 214 -6.26 16.61 13.54
N SER A 215 -6.64 17.03 14.74
CA SER A 215 -5.80 17.76 15.69
C SER A 215 -5.06 16.92 16.75
N ARG A 216 -5.07 15.59 16.66
CA ARG A 216 -4.23 14.75 17.55
C ARG A 216 -2.76 14.83 17.15
N ARG A 217 -2.13 15.97 17.39
CA ARG A 217 -0.67 16.03 17.53
C ARG A 217 -0.29 15.40 18.88
N ALA A 218 -0.05 14.11 18.90
CA ALA A 218 0.91 13.60 19.88
C ALA A 218 2.26 14.17 19.43
N SER A 219 2.83 15.10 20.19
CA SER A 219 4.21 15.51 20.00
C SER A 219 5.07 14.27 20.07
N LYS A 220 5.67 13.85 18.94
CA LYS A 220 6.76 12.85 19.00
C LYS A 220 7.83 13.42 19.93
N PRO A 221 8.38 12.61 20.85
CA PRO A 221 9.43 13.04 21.76
C PRO A 221 10.70 13.48 20.99
#